data_4b9354c2d228508acd29d57547a1e3b2
#
_entry.id   4b9354c2d228508acd29d57547a1e3b2
#
_cell.length_a   1.000
_cell.length_b   1.000
_cell.length_c   1.000
_cell.angle_alpha   90.00
_cell.angle_beta   90.00
_cell.angle_gamma   90.00
#
_symmetry.space_group_name_H-M   'P 1'
#
loop_
_entity.id
_entity.type
_entity.pdbx_description
1 polymer ?
#
loop_
_entity_poly.entity_id
_entity_poly.type
_entity_poly.pdbx_seq_one_letter_code
_entity_poly.pdbx_strand_id
1 'polypeptide(L)'
;VDPFVIGEIIAKGDRIMSGYWNNKKETNSVLINGWLYTGDLGYIDDEGYIFLSGRAKDFIKRGGEMISPEEIEQIIYGHKNISEVAVIGLPNEQWGEVVAAVIVLKDGDIVDKNAIFDFCKDKLSSYKRPEEIIFVDKLPRNSMGKILKKDLREMYS
;
A
#
# COMPACT_ATOMS: atom_id res chain seq x y z
N VAL A 1 7.84 11.98 19.16
CA VAL A 1 6.82 11.87 18.12
C VAL A 1 5.48 11.90 18.83
N ASP A 2 4.54 12.72 18.38
CA ASP A 2 3.21 12.75 18.98
C ASP A 2 2.48 11.43 18.67
N PRO A 3 1.70 10.87 19.63
CA PRO A 3 0.92 9.67 19.41
C PRO A 3 -0.01 9.79 18.20
N PHE A 4 -0.25 8.69 17.50
CA PHE A 4 -1.12 8.57 16.32
C PHE A 4 -0.72 9.40 15.09
N VAL A 5 0.45 10.05 15.11
CA VAL A 5 0.97 10.75 13.94
C VAL A 5 1.77 9.76 13.09
N ILE A 6 1.36 9.60 11.82
CA ILE A 6 2.04 8.72 10.87
C ILE A 6 3.39 9.35 10.47
N GLY A 7 4.46 8.56 10.60
CA GLY A 7 5.81 8.93 10.20
C GLY A 7 6.60 7.73 9.69
N GLU A 8 7.77 7.97 9.11
CA GLU A 8 8.65 6.89 8.71
C GLU A 8 9.28 6.23 9.94
N ILE A 9 9.27 4.91 9.96
CA ILE A 9 9.94 4.12 11.00
C ILE A 9 11.43 4.09 10.69
N ILE A 10 12.21 4.63 11.60
CA ILE A 10 13.67 4.58 11.54
C ILE A 10 14.23 3.75 12.69
N ALA A 11 15.34 3.05 12.45
CA ALA A 11 15.95 2.18 13.44
C ALA A 11 17.46 2.44 13.59
N LYS A 12 17.97 2.29 14.82
CA LYS A 12 19.40 2.38 15.11
C LYS A 12 19.79 1.34 16.15
N GLY A 13 20.96 0.74 16.02
CA GLY A 13 21.50 -0.24 16.97
C GLY A 13 22.45 -1.23 16.30
N ASP A 14 23.06 -2.08 17.12
CA ASP A 14 24.10 -3.03 16.68
C ASP A 14 23.59 -4.15 15.77
N ARG A 15 22.26 -4.32 15.68
CA ARG A 15 21.61 -5.32 14.81
C ARG A 15 21.25 -4.77 13.43
N ILE A 16 21.51 -3.49 13.19
CA ILE A 16 21.26 -2.90 11.88
C ILE A 16 22.32 -3.38 10.89
N MET A 17 21.90 -3.69 9.68
CA MET A 17 22.80 -4.11 8.61
C MET A 17 23.90 -3.08 8.38
N SER A 18 25.08 -3.53 7.96
CA SER A 18 26.17 -2.65 7.51
C SER A 18 25.97 -2.11 6.09
N GLY A 19 25.04 -2.65 5.34
CA GLY A 19 24.68 -2.20 3.99
C GLY A 19 24.20 -3.33 3.07
N TYR A 20 23.77 -2.96 1.89
CA TYR A 20 23.43 -3.90 0.82
C TYR A 20 24.69 -4.39 0.11
N TRP A 21 24.76 -5.69 -0.14
CA TRP A 21 25.90 -6.29 -0.82
C TRP A 21 26.09 -5.66 -2.22
N ASN A 22 27.31 -5.15 -2.43
CA ASN A 22 27.74 -4.54 -3.70
C ASN A 22 26.83 -3.41 -4.23
N ASN A 23 26.02 -2.76 -3.36
CA ASN A 23 25.10 -1.68 -3.71
C ASN A 23 25.26 -0.47 -2.76
N LYS A 24 26.37 0.27 -2.95
CA LYS A 24 26.65 1.48 -2.17
C LYS A 24 25.60 2.57 -2.33
N LYS A 25 25.04 2.71 -3.53
CA LYS A 25 24.03 3.74 -3.81
C LYS A 25 22.79 3.52 -2.93
N GLU A 26 22.26 2.31 -2.92
CA GLU A 26 21.10 1.96 -2.10
C GLU A 26 21.43 2.00 -0.61
N THR A 27 22.63 1.53 -0.22
CA THR A 27 23.08 1.63 1.18
C THR A 27 23.07 3.07 1.67
N ASN A 28 23.63 4.00 0.91
CA ASN A 28 23.70 5.41 1.29
C ASN A 28 22.34 6.11 1.29
N SER A 29 21.35 5.61 0.55
CA SER A 29 20.00 6.17 0.55
C SER A 29 19.18 5.76 1.77
N VAL A 30 19.51 4.63 2.43
CA VAL A 30 18.76 4.12 3.58
C VAL A 30 19.54 4.19 4.90
N LEU A 31 20.87 4.20 4.87
CA LEU A 31 21.70 4.34 6.08
C LEU A 31 22.27 5.76 6.17
N ILE A 32 21.66 6.60 6.98
CA ILE A 32 22.02 8.01 7.14
C ILE A 32 22.41 8.26 8.60
N ASN A 33 23.64 8.68 8.84
CA ASN A 33 24.16 8.98 10.19
C ASN A 33 23.96 7.84 11.21
N GLY A 34 24.04 6.59 10.75
CA GLY A 34 23.86 5.40 11.59
C GLY A 34 22.40 5.03 11.87
N TRP A 35 21.43 5.71 11.25
CA TRP A 35 20.03 5.36 11.26
C TRP A 35 19.63 4.64 9.96
N LEU A 36 18.90 3.55 10.10
CA LEU A 36 18.26 2.87 8.98
C LEU A 36 16.88 3.50 8.75
N TYR A 37 16.67 4.10 7.60
CA TYR A 37 15.38 4.53 7.08
C TYR A 37 14.73 3.33 6.40
N THR A 38 13.68 2.79 7.03
CA THR A 38 13.10 1.51 6.59
C THR A 38 12.24 1.63 5.35
N GLY A 39 11.74 2.82 5.06
CA GLY A 39 10.71 3.07 4.05
C GLY A 39 9.33 2.56 4.47
N ASP A 40 9.17 2.07 5.70
CA ASP A 40 7.88 1.68 6.26
C ASP A 40 7.31 2.87 7.06
N LEU A 41 6.02 3.14 6.88
CA LEU A 41 5.28 4.14 7.64
C LEU A 41 4.51 3.47 8.77
N GLY A 42 4.37 4.20 9.87
CA GLY A 42 3.62 3.75 11.03
C GLY A 42 3.38 4.87 12.01
N TYR A 43 2.69 4.57 13.08
CA TYR A 43 2.47 5.48 14.21
C TYR A 43 2.73 4.75 15.54
N ILE A 44 2.87 5.51 16.61
CA ILE A 44 2.97 4.99 17.97
C ILE A 44 1.68 5.38 18.70
N ASP A 45 1.09 4.46 19.47
CA ASP A 45 -0.05 4.78 20.33
C ASP A 45 0.38 5.37 21.69
N ASP A 46 -0.60 5.69 22.54
CA ASP A 46 -0.35 6.24 23.88
C ASP A 46 0.36 5.26 24.82
N GLU A 47 0.32 3.96 24.53
CA GLU A 47 0.99 2.91 25.30
C GLU A 47 2.41 2.61 24.78
N GLY A 48 2.82 3.23 23.65
CA GLY A 48 4.14 3.09 23.04
C GLY A 48 4.25 1.92 22.05
N TYR A 49 3.14 1.30 21.65
CA TYR A 49 3.17 0.27 20.62
C TYR A 49 3.26 0.89 19.23
N ILE A 50 4.04 0.25 18.37
CA ILE A 50 4.23 0.68 16.97
C ILE A 50 3.24 -0.07 16.09
N PHE A 51 2.47 0.68 15.31
CA PHE A 51 1.54 0.18 14.30
C PHE A 51 2.05 0.50 12.90
N LEU A 52 2.22 -0.53 12.08
CA LEU A 52 2.62 -0.38 10.68
C LEU A 52 1.43 0.06 9.83
N SER A 53 1.64 1.08 9.00
CA SER A 53 0.63 1.63 8.09
C SER A 53 0.93 1.35 6.60
N GLY A 54 2.06 0.70 6.31
CA GLY A 54 2.46 0.31 4.96
C GLY A 54 3.78 0.94 4.50
N ARG A 55 4.09 0.81 3.22
CA ARG A 55 5.31 1.35 2.61
C ARG A 55 5.11 2.76 2.11
N ALA A 56 6.01 3.70 2.44
CA ALA A 56 5.96 5.09 1.99
C ALA A 56 5.79 5.26 0.48
N LYS A 57 6.47 4.41 -0.30
CA LYS A 57 6.39 4.40 -1.77
C LYS A 57 5.09 3.84 -2.34
N ASP A 58 4.31 3.13 -1.53
CA ASP A 58 3.06 2.50 -1.94
C ASP A 58 1.83 3.34 -1.59
N PHE A 59 2.00 4.36 -0.71
CA PHE A 59 0.93 5.31 -0.40
C PHE A 59 0.48 6.06 -1.65
N ILE A 60 -0.82 6.21 -1.79
CA ILE A 60 -1.46 6.91 -2.90
C ILE A 60 -1.57 8.39 -2.55
N LYS A 61 -1.07 9.24 -3.43
CA LYS A 61 -1.02 10.71 -3.24
C LYS A 61 -2.17 11.37 -3.99
N ARG A 62 -3.31 11.51 -3.33
CA ARG A 62 -4.51 12.06 -3.94
C ARG A 62 -4.87 13.42 -3.37
N GLY A 63 -4.80 14.48 -4.18
CA GLY A 63 -5.24 15.82 -3.79
C GLY A 63 -4.55 16.38 -2.54
N GLY A 64 -3.31 15.96 -2.27
CA GLY A 64 -2.56 16.33 -1.05
C GLY A 64 -2.72 15.36 0.12
N GLU A 65 -3.66 14.41 0.04
CA GLU A 65 -3.85 13.36 1.05
C GLU A 65 -2.95 12.15 0.78
N MET A 66 -2.48 11.53 1.86
CA MET A 66 -1.73 10.28 1.83
C MET A 66 -2.65 9.11 2.20
N ILE A 67 -2.98 8.26 1.25
CA ILE A 67 -3.92 7.15 1.44
C ILE A 67 -3.13 5.83 1.55
N SER A 68 -3.38 5.08 2.64
CA SER A 68 -2.83 3.74 2.82
C SER A 68 -3.57 2.73 1.93
N PRO A 69 -2.88 2.05 1.00
CA PRO A 69 -3.50 0.97 0.23
C PRO A 69 -3.97 -0.19 1.10
N GLU A 70 -3.23 -0.49 2.16
CA GLU A 70 -3.48 -1.61 3.07
C GLU A 70 -4.85 -1.47 3.78
N GLU A 71 -5.22 -0.25 4.18
CA GLU A 71 -6.54 0.03 4.77
C GLU A 71 -7.68 -0.34 3.81
N ILE A 72 -7.53 0.02 2.54
CA ILE A 72 -8.53 -0.25 1.51
C ILE A 72 -8.55 -1.73 1.16
N GLU A 73 -7.36 -2.36 1.04
CA GLU A 73 -7.22 -3.79 0.79
C GLU A 73 -7.93 -4.63 1.86
N GLN A 74 -7.76 -4.30 3.14
CA GLN A 74 -8.44 -5.01 4.23
C GLN A 74 -9.96 -4.95 4.12
N ILE A 75 -10.50 -3.77 3.75
CA ILE A 75 -11.94 -3.61 3.58
C ILE A 75 -12.45 -4.42 2.40
N ILE A 76 -11.80 -4.31 1.24
CA ILE A 76 -12.22 -5.00 0.01
C ILE A 76 -12.07 -6.52 0.17
N TYR A 77 -10.99 -6.99 0.81
CA TYR A 77 -10.77 -8.41 1.10
C TYR A 77 -11.88 -9.03 1.96
N GLY A 78 -12.57 -8.22 2.78
CA GLY A 78 -13.76 -8.65 3.53
C GLY A 78 -14.99 -8.98 2.66
N HIS A 79 -14.97 -8.73 1.36
CA HIS A 79 -16.06 -9.10 0.46
C HIS A 79 -16.00 -10.60 0.14
N LYS A 80 -17.14 -11.30 0.29
CA LYS A 80 -17.25 -12.77 0.25
C LYS A 80 -16.71 -13.45 -1.02
N ASN A 81 -16.74 -12.76 -2.16
CA ASN A 81 -16.36 -13.28 -3.48
C ASN A 81 -14.91 -12.94 -3.87
N ILE A 82 -14.16 -12.23 -3.03
CA ILE A 82 -12.80 -11.81 -3.34
C ILE A 82 -11.80 -12.82 -2.76
N SER A 83 -10.87 -13.27 -3.62
CA SER A 83 -9.76 -14.13 -3.26
C SER A 83 -8.51 -13.33 -2.90
N GLU A 84 -8.19 -12.33 -3.75
CA GLU A 84 -7.03 -11.47 -3.53
C GLU A 84 -7.35 -10.03 -3.98
N VAL A 85 -6.66 -9.08 -3.40
CA VAL A 85 -6.76 -7.66 -3.80
C VAL A 85 -5.41 -6.98 -3.62
N ALA A 86 -5.09 -6.09 -4.56
CA ALA A 86 -4.00 -5.14 -4.44
C ALA A 86 -4.52 -3.75 -4.80
N VAL A 87 -4.28 -2.77 -3.95
CA VAL A 87 -4.66 -1.37 -4.18
C VAL A 87 -3.43 -0.57 -4.56
N ILE A 88 -3.57 0.22 -5.62
CA ILE A 88 -2.50 1.05 -6.20
C ILE A 88 -3.03 2.46 -6.51
N GLY A 89 -2.12 3.43 -6.59
CA GLY A 89 -2.39 4.73 -7.18
C GLY A 89 -2.16 4.68 -8.69
N LEU A 90 -3.11 5.20 -9.46
CA LEU A 90 -2.95 5.44 -10.89
C LEU A 90 -2.89 6.94 -11.17
N PRO A 91 -2.09 7.39 -12.16
CA PRO A 91 -1.98 8.80 -12.51
C PRO A 91 -3.33 9.42 -12.84
N ASN A 92 -3.56 10.64 -12.35
CA ASN A 92 -4.76 11.42 -12.65
C ASN A 92 -4.42 12.91 -12.75
N GLU A 93 -4.88 13.57 -13.79
CA GLU A 93 -4.54 14.97 -14.07
C GLU A 93 -5.07 15.95 -12.99
N GLN A 94 -6.21 15.66 -12.39
CA GLN A 94 -6.85 16.54 -11.41
C GLN A 94 -6.32 16.30 -9.99
N TRP A 95 -6.12 15.03 -9.62
CA TRP A 95 -5.84 14.65 -8.24
C TRP A 95 -4.40 14.18 -7.98
N GLY A 96 -3.57 14.13 -9.04
CA GLY A 96 -2.25 13.51 -9.00
C GLY A 96 -2.36 12.00 -9.15
N GLU A 97 -2.99 11.33 -8.17
CA GLU A 97 -3.31 9.92 -8.26
C GLU A 97 -4.77 9.66 -7.86
N VAL A 98 -5.35 8.58 -8.39
CA VAL A 98 -6.63 8.01 -7.97
C VAL A 98 -6.44 6.58 -7.47
N VAL A 99 -7.35 6.15 -6.61
CA VAL A 99 -7.32 4.81 -6.03
C VAL A 99 -7.84 3.79 -7.04
N ALA A 100 -7.03 2.78 -7.33
CA ALA A 100 -7.42 1.63 -8.15
C ALA A 100 -7.29 0.34 -7.36
N ALA A 101 -8.32 -0.52 -7.41
CA ALA A 101 -8.30 -1.85 -6.81
C ALA A 101 -8.19 -2.91 -7.89
N VAL A 102 -7.10 -3.70 -7.85
CA VAL A 102 -6.86 -4.85 -8.71
C VAL A 102 -7.26 -6.10 -7.94
N ILE A 103 -8.26 -6.82 -8.44
CA ILE A 103 -8.99 -7.85 -7.69
C ILE A 103 -8.94 -9.19 -8.41
N VAL A 104 -8.65 -10.25 -7.65
CA VAL A 104 -8.87 -11.64 -8.06
C VAL A 104 -10.12 -12.15 -7.37
N LEU A 105 -11.07 -12.65 -8.14
CA LEU A 105 -12.28 -13.28 -7.61
C LEU A 105 -12.00 -14.73 -7.19
N LYS A 106 -12.85 -15.28 -6.33
CA LYS A 106 -12.86 -16.72 -6.04
C LYS A 106 -13.31 -17.50 -7.28
N ASP A 107 -12.85 -18.73 -7.40
CA ASP A 107 -13.16 -19.59 -8.56
C ASP A 107 -14.66 -19.71 -8.79
N GLY A 108 -15.07 -19.44 -10.02
CA GLY A 108 -16.49 -19.52 -10.45
C GLY A 108 -17.36 -18.32 -10.04
N ASP A 109 -16.82 -17.36 -9.30
CA ASP A 109 -17.57 -16.16 -8.91
C ASP A 109 -17.56 -15.10 -10.03
N ILE A 110 -18.68 -14.40 -10.14
CA ILE A 110 -18.86 -13.24 -11.03
C ILE A 110 -19.35 -12.08 -10.14
N VAL A 111 -18.66 -10.96 -10.20
CA VAL A 111 -19.01 -9.76 -9.44
C VAL A 111 -18.97 -8.54 -10.35
N ASP A 112 -20.02 -7.72 -10.32
CA ASP A 112 -20.03 -6.42 -11.01
C ASP A 112 -19.16 -5.42 -10.24
N LYS A 113 -18.48 -4.54 -10.96
CA LYS A 113 -17.71 -3.43 -10.39
C LYS A 113 -18.55 -2.57 -9.45
N ASN A 114 -19.81 -2.31 -9.79
CA ASN A 114 -20.73 -1.54 -8.96
C ASN A 114 -20.96 -2.18 -7.58
N ALA A 115 -20.99 -3.51 -7.50
CA ALA A 115 -21.13 -4.20 -6.22
C ALA A 115 -19.94 -3.95 -5.29
N ILE A 116 -18.71 -3.83 -5.85
CA ILE A 116 -17.52 -3.48 -5.08
C ILE A 116 -17.54 -2.00 -4.68
N PHE A 117 -17.94 -1.09 -5.59
CA PHE A 117 -18.11 0.33 -5.25
C PHE A 117 -19.11 0.52 -4.11
N ASP A 118 -20.27 -0.12 -4.17
CA ASP A 118 -21.30 -0.04 -3.14
C ASP A 118 -20.82 -0.67 -1.83
N PHE A 119 -20.08 -1.78 -1.89
CA PHE A 119 -19.48 -2.40 -0.70
C PHE A 119 -18.50 -1.47 0.04
N CYS A 120 -17.79 -0.62 -0.70
CA CYS A 120 -16.84 0.35 -0.14
C CYS A 120 -17.52 1.61 0.38
N LYS A 121 -18.73 1.94 -0.09
CA LYS A 121 -19.39 3.24 0.10
C LYS A 121 -19.60 3.61 1.56
N ASP A 122 -20.00 2.66 2.38
CA ASP A 122 -20.30 2.88 3.79
C ASP A 122 -19.13 2.57 4.72
N LYS A 123 -18.01 2.09 4.17
CA LYS A 123 -16.82 1.66 4.92
C LYS A 123 -15.61 2.56 4.72
N LEU A 124 -15.59 3.32 3.63
CA LEU A 124 -14.50 4.22 3.27
C LEU A 124 -15.01 5.65 3.09
N SER A 125 -14.24 6.61 3.56
CA SER A 125 -14.44 8.02 3.22
C SER A 125 -14.31 8.22 1.70
N SER A 126 -14.99 9.22 1.16
CA SER A 126 -15.14 9.40 -0.29
C SER A 126 -13.82 9.46 -1.04
N TYR A 127 -12.80 10.12 -0.49
CA TYR A 127 -11.49 10.27 -1.12
C TYR A 127 -10.64 9.00 -1.12
N LYS A 128 -10.95 8.00 -0.24
CA LYS A 128 -10.30 6.68 -0.17
C LYS A 128 -10.96 5.63 -1.04
N ARG A 129 -12.18 5.88 -1.54
CA ARG A 129 -12.89 4.89 -2.36
C ARG A 129 -12.17 4.68 -3.68
N PRO A 130 -12.06 3.42 -4.14
CA PRO A 130 -11.58 3.17 -5.49
C PRO A 130 -12.40 3.93 -6.53
N GLU A 131 -11.74 4.51 -7.51
CA GLU A 131 -12.36 5.03 -8.73
C GLU A 131 -12.29 4.00 -9.85
N GLU A 132 -11.28 3.12 -9.78
CA GLU A 132 -11.09 2.05 -10.74
C GLU A 132 -11.13 0.68 -10.05
N ILE A 133 -11.89 -0.25 -10.65
CA ILE A 133 -11.90 -1.67 -10.29
C ILE A 133 -11.43 -2.46 -11.49
N ILE A 134 -10.39 -3.26 -11.31
CA ILE A 134 -9.76 -4.07 -12.35
C ILE A 134 -9.80 -5.53 -11.90
N PHE A 135 -10.53 -6.37 -12.63
CA PHE A 135 -10.53 -7.81 -12.37
C PHE A 135 -9.45 -8.50 -13.18
N VAL A 136 -8.70 -9.38 -12.51
CA VAL A 136 -7.59 -10.15 -13.10
C VAL A 136 -7.64 -11.60 -12.62
N ASP A 137 -7.04 -12.51 -13.40
CA ASP A 137 -6.95 -13.93 -13.02
C ASP A 137 -5.92 -14.14 -11.90
N LYS A 138 -4.87 -13.33 -11.85
CA LYS A 138 -3.81 -13.41 -10.84
C LYS A 138 -3.08 -12.09 -10.66
N LEU A 139 -2.56 -11.86 -9.45
CA LEU A 139 -1.68 -10.73 -9.16
C LEU A 139 -0.22 -11.08 -9.45
N PRO A 140 0.59 -10.16 -10.01
CA PRO A 140 2.02 -10.37 -10.23
C PRO A 140 2.75 -10.51 -8.89
N ARG A 141 3.63 -11.51 -8.80
CA ARG A 141 4.40 -11.80 -7.59
C ARG A 141 5.87 -12.04 -7.90
N ASN A 142 6.73 -11.71 -6.95
CA ASN A 142 8.14 -12.10 -7.02
C ASN A 142 8.31 -13.56 -6.61
N SER A 143 9.57 -14.06 -6.69
CA SER A 143 9.94 -15.45 -6.32
C SER A 143 9.64 -15.81 -4.86
N MET A 144 9.46 -14.81 -3.99
CA MET A 144 9.12 -14.97 -2.57
C MET A 144 7.61 -14.89 -2.31
N GLY A 145 6.78 -14.79 -3.37
CA GLY A 145 5.32 -14.70 -3.27
C GLY A 145 4.77 -13.30 -2.97
N LYS A 146 5.61 -12.26 -2.84
CA LYS A 146 5.15 -10.89 -2.57
C LYS A 146 4.55 -10.26 -3.83
N ILE A 147 3.37 -9.63 -3.70
CA ILE A 147 2.71 -8.89 -4.77
C ILE A 147 3.59 -7.71 -5.21
N LEU A 148 3.74 -7.56 -6.52
CA LEU A 148 4.54 -6.51 -7.15
C LEU A 148 3.64 -5.34 -7.56
N LYS A 149 3.31 -4.45 -6.60
CA LYS A 149 2.47 -3.26 -6.87
C LYS A 149 3.07 -2.34 -7.94
N LYS A 150 4.41 -2.33 -8.07
CA LYS A 150 5.10 -1.58 -9.12
C LYS A 150 4.68 -2.05 -10.51
N ASP A 151 4.67 -3.36 -10.73
CA ASP A 151 4.32 -3.96 -12.02
C ASP A 151 2.85 -3.68 -12.36
N LEU A 152 1.96 -3.71 -11.34
CA LEU A 152 0.55 -3.33 -11.52
C LEU A 152 0.40 -1.87 -11.96
N ARG A 153 1.16 -0.93 -11.34
CA ARG A 153 1.14 0.46 -11.78
C ARG A 153 1.59 0.59 -13.23
N GLU A 154 2.68 -0.07 -13.62
CA GLU A 154 3.21 -0.03 -14.99
C GLU A 154 2.25 -0.62 -16.02
N MET A 155 1.42 -1.62 -15.63
CA MET A 155 0.43 -2.25 -16.51
C MET A 155 -0.80 -1.39 -16.77
N TYR A 156 -1.18 -0.54 -15.80
CA TYR A 156 -2.48 0.17 -15.83
C TYR A 156 -2.36 1.70 -15.84
N SER A 157 -1.13 2.26 -15.89
CA SER A 157 -0.87 3.71 -16.03
C SER A 157 -1.00 4.22 -17.45
#